data_36a5d881a7c5e941c3d554f9e67ae84b
#
_entry.id   36a5d881a7c5e941c3d554f9e67ae84b
#
_cell.length_a   1.000
_cell.length_b   1.000
_cell.length_c   1.000
_cell.angle_alpha   90.00
_cell.angle_beta   90.00
_cell.angle_gamma   90.00
#
_symmetry.space_group_name_H-M   'P 1'
#
loop_
_entity.id
_entity.type
_entity.pdbx_description
1 polymer ?
#
loop_
_entity_poly.entity_id
_entity_poly.type
_entity_poly.pdbx_seq_one_letter_code
_entity_poly.pdbx_strand_id
1 'polypeptide(L)'
;MFQYKKYFDEYCEGNKLSLSLSYTMPCGYETAFGTFDSNSLTVFINKNLLKDKEEFEQAFYLFHELRHALQYTNPQLFNNIINESLSYIIMYDGTCYKKVGDKYYKYKINGDEEFLKNLYISQSYEMNVNEFAYKKVCEVMGFSKELEYLYHRWIPKSRILNETYRLIYKEIDKSIKEYYYQVRWWVGFSL
;
A
#
# COMPACT_ATOMS: atom_id res chain seq x y z
N MET A 1 -25.55 -5.80 6.47
CA MET A 1 -24.62 -4.66 6.15
C MET A 1 -23.36 -4.85 6.97
N PHE A 2 -22.20 -4.87 6.31
CA PHE A 2 -20.91 -5.13 6.96
C PHE A 2 -20.59 -4.09 8.05
N GLN A 3 -20.11 -4.57 9.18
CA GLN A 3 -19.90 -3.76 10.39
C GLN A 3 -18.45 -3.22 10.43
N TYR A 4 -18.06 -2.32 9.51
CA TYR A 4 -16.72 -1.76 9.41
C TYR A 4 -16.15 -1.29 10.75
N LYS A 5 -16.94 -0.50 11.51
CA LYS A 5 -16.46 0.10 12.76
C LYS A 5 -16.14 -0.97 13.81
N LYS A 6 -16.95 -2.02 13.91
CA LYS A 6 -16.72 -3.13 14.84
C LYS A 6 -15.37 -3.81 14.54
N TYR A 7 -15.17 -4.27 13.32
CA TYR A 7 -13.92 -4.98 12.94
C TYR A 7 -12.69 -4.06 12.98
N PHE A 8 -12.87 -2.77 12.68
CA PHE A 8 -11.83 -1.76 12.84
C PHE A 8 -11.41 -1.63 14.31
N ASP A 9 -12.36 -1.45 15.23
CA ASP A 9 -12.08 -1.28 16.65
C ASP A 9 -11.44 -2.53 17.26
N GLU A 10 -11.98 -3.71 16.98
CA GLU A 10 -11.41 -4.99 17.43
C GLU A 10 -9.95 -5.17 16.95
N TYR A 11 -9.66 -4.80 15.69
CA TYR A 11 -8.31 -4.88 15.16
C TYR A 11 -7.37 -3.88 15.83
N CYS A 12 -7.82 -2.63 16.01
CA CYS A 12 -7.04 -1.58 16.65
C CYS A 12 -6.73 -1.93 18.12
N GLU A 13 -7.72 -2.42 18.87
CA GLU A 13 -7.54 -2.85 20.25
C GLU A 13 -6.55 -4.02 20.35
N GLY A 14 -6.73 -5.07 19.54
CA GLY A 14 -5.85 -6.24 19.53
C GLY A 14 -4.41 -5.94 19.19
N ASN A 15 -4.15 -4.90 18.37
CA ASN A 15 -2.81 -4.50 17.95
C ASN A 15 -2.31 -3.23 18.66
N LYS A 16 -3.06 -2.68 19.61
CA LYS A 16 -2.74 -1.44 20.36
C LYS A 16 -2.48 -0.25 19.42
N LEU A 17 -3.31 -0.09 18.41
CA LEU A 17 -3.22 0.98 17.42
C LEU A 17 -4.17 2.12 17.79
N SER A 18 -3.68 3.36 17.61
CA SER A 18 -4.50 4.56 17.72
C SER A 18 -4.73 5.14 16.33
N LEU A 19 -5.79 4.68 15.66
CA LEU A 19 -6.13 5.05 14.29
C LEU A 19 -7.51 5.69 14.23
N SER A 20 -7.76 6.46 13.17
CA SER A 20 -9.08 6.95 12.78
C SER A 20 -9.63 6.16 11.60
N LEU A 21 -10.97 6.03 11.52
CA LEU A 21 -11.67 5.46 10.37
C LEU A 21 -12.51 6.54 9.70
N SER A 22 -12.34 6.71 8.40
CA SER A 22 -13.11 7.66 7.59
C SER A 22 -13.75 6.98 6.38
N TYR A 23 -14.91 7.47 5.98
CA TYR A 23 -15.62 7.05 4.76
C TYR A 23 -15.62 8.13 3.68
N THR A 24 -15.01 9.28 3.96
CA THR A 24 -14.79 10.36 2.99
C THR A 24 -13.39 10.20 2.42
N MET A 25 -13.31 9.72 1.18
CA MET A 25 -12.02 9.48 0.52
C MET A 25 -11.24 10.79 0.33
N PRO A 26 -9.91 10.76 0.52
CA PRO A 26 -9.08 11.92 0.22
C PRO A 26 -9.02 12.20 -1.29
N CYS A 27 -8.76 13.44 -1.64
CA CYS A 27 -8.63 13.89 -3.03
C CYS A 27 -7.59 13.04 -3.79
N GLY A 28 -7.97 12.55 -4.98
CA GLY A 28 -7.13 11.67 -5.82
C GLY A 28 -7.26 10.17 -5.51
N TYR A 29 -8.06 9.79 -4.52
CA TYR A 29 -8.33 8.39 -4.15
C TYR A 29 -9.79 7.98 -4.34
N GLU A 30 -10.58 8.75 -5.07
CA GLU A 30 -12.03 8.55 -5.24
C GLU A 30 -12.38 7.22 -5.91
N THR A 31 -11.45 6.65 -6.67
CA THR A 31 -11.60 5.35 -7.36
C THR A 31 -10.99 4.17 -6.61
N ALA A 32 -10.31 4.40 -5.48
CA ALA A 32 -9.78 3.34 -4.64
C ALA A 32 -10.85 2.77 -3.71
N PHE A 33 -10.78 1.48 -3.40
CA PHE A 33 -11.65 0.83 -2.41
C PHE A 33 -11.32 1.22 -0.97
N GLY A 34 -10.06 1.50 -0.70
CA GLY A 34 -9.54 2.02 0.55
C GLY A 34 -8.17 2.65 0.37
N THR A 35 -7.68 3.29 1.40
CA THR A 35 -6.29 3.76 1.53
C THR A 35 -5.97 4.07 2.99
N PHE A 36 -4.70 3.97 3.35
CA PHE A 36 -4.19 4.40 4.65
C PHE A 36 -3.29 5.63 4.49
N ASP A 37 -3.59 6.68 5.25
CA ASP A 37 -2.72 7.85 5.35
C ASP A 37 -1.90 7.80 6.64
N SER A 38 -0.60 7.63 6.47
CA SER A 38 0.35 7.54 7.58
C SER A 38 0.58 8.87 8.31
N ASN A 39 0.23 10.01 7.72
CA ASN A 39 0.40 11.32 8.37
C ASN A 39 -0.75 11.61 9.34
N SER A 40 -1.98 11.32 8.92
CA SER A 40 -3.18 11.50 9.76
C SER A 40 -3.53 10.26 10.57
N LEU A 41 -2.82 9.13 10.40
CA LEU A 41 -3.12 7.82 10.98
C LEU A 41 -4.57 7.41 10.72
N THR A 42 -5.06 7.65 9.50
CA THR A 42 -6.45 7.42 9.14
C THR A 42 -6.56 6.33 8.08
N VAL A 43 -7.40 5.34 8.36
CA VAL A 43 -7.86 4.35 7.39
C VAL A 43 -9.11 4.91 6.69
N PHE A 44 -9.05 5.00 5.37
CA PHE A 44 -10.17 5.44 4.54
C PHE A 44 -10.78 4.23 3.82
N ILE A 45 -12.10 4.13 3.86
CA ILE A 45 -12.86 3.06 3.18
C ILE A 45 -13.92 3.68 2.28
N ASN A 46 -13.88 3.36 1.01
CA ASN A 46 -14.82 3.88 0.01
C ASN A 46 -16.14 3.11 0.03
N LYS A 47 -17.03 3.50 0.94
CA LYS A 47 -18.35 2.86 1.05
C LYS A 47 -19.18 2.98 -0.23
N ASN A 48 -18.99 4.02 -1.03
CA ASN A 48 -19.75 4.17 -2.27
C ASN A 48 -19.41 3.09 -3.30
N LEU A 49 -18.14 2.69 -3.40
CA LEU A 49 -17.71 1.61 -4.28
C LEU A 49 -17.98 0.22 -3.69
N LEU A 50 -18.08 0.12 -2.36
CA LEU A 50 -18.22 -1.15 -1.65
C LEU A 50 -19.66 -1.51 -1.25
N LYS A 51 -20.62 -0.56 -1.34
CA LYS A 51 -22.01 -0.76 -0.84
C LYS A 51 -22.75 -1.94 -1.46
N ASP A 52 -22.43 -2.24 -2.74
CA ASP A 52 -23.07 -3.31 -3.52
C ASP A 52 -22.16 -4.56 -3.62
N LYS A 53 -21.07 -4.58 -2.85
CA LYS A 53 -20.15 -5.71 -2.76
C LYS A 53 -20.53 -6.65 -1.63
N GLU A 54 -20.20 -7.93 -1.79
CA GLU A 54 -20.39 -8.93 -0.74
C GLU A 54 -19.63 -8.56 0.55
N GLU A 55 -20.12 -9.01 1.70
CA GLU A 55 -19.52 -8.64 2.99
C GLU A 55 -18.05 -9.11 3.11
N PHE A 56 -17.70 -10.23 2.50
CA PHE A 56 -16.30 -10.70 2.50
C PHE A 56 -15.39 -9.78 1.67
N GLU A 57 -15.87 -9.18 0.54
CA GLU A 57 -15.09 -8.19 -0.22
C GLU A 57 -14.89 -6.92 0.62
N GLN A 58 -15.95 -6.46 1.30
CA GLN A 58 -15.89 -5.31 2.18
C GLN A 58 -14.88 -5.52 3.33
N ALA A 59 -14.89 -6.72 3.93
CA ALA A 59 -13.96 -7.12 4.96
C ALA A 59 -12.52 -7.19 4.44
N PHE A 60 -12.33 -7.75 3.24
CA PHE A 60 -11.01 -7.88 2.63
C PHE A 60 -10.33 -6.51 2.49
N TYR A 61 -11.02 -5.51 1.93
CA TYR A 61 -10.44 -4.18 1.77
C TYR A 61 -10.22 -3.47 3.12
N LEU A 62 -11.09 -3.66 4.11
CA LEU A 62 -10.85 -3.12 5.45
C LEU A 62 -9.58 -3.71 6.06
N PHE A 63 -9.42 -5.04 6.06
CA PHE A 63 -8.25 -5.68 6.65
C PHE A 63 -6.97 -5.43 5.86
N HIS A 64 -7.06 -5.21 4.55
CA HIS A 64 -5.96 -4.76 3.71
C HIS A 64 -5.41 -3.41 4.22
N GLU A 65 -6.24 -2.40 4.37
CA GLU A 65 -5.82 -1.08 4.83
C GLU A 65 -5.35 -1.08 6.29
N LEU A 66 -5.99 -1.85 7.14
CA LEU A 66 -5.57 -2.05 8.53
C LEU A 66 -4.17 -2.69 8.63
N ARG A 67 -3.85 -3.61 7.71
CA ARG A 67 -2.51 -4.21 7.66
C ARG A 67 -1.46 -3.22 7.20
N HIS A 68 -1.76 -2.35 6.22
CA HIS A 68 -0.90 -1.21 5.87
C HIS A 68 -0.67 -0.30 7.08
N ALA A 69 -1.73 0.06 7.81
CA ALA A 69 -1.58 0.86 9.01
C ALA A 69 -0.61 0.22 10.03
N LEU A 70 -0.71 -1.09 10.25
CA LEU A 70 0.21 -1.81 11.13
C LEU A 70 1.65 -1.81 10.59
N GLN A 71 1.86 -1.97 9.28
CA GLN A 71 3.19 -1.93 8.66
C GLN A 71 3.88 -0.58 8.89
N TYR A 72 3.14 0.53 8.78
CA TYR A 72 3.68 1.87 8.96
C TYR A 72 3.87 2.25 10.42
N THR A 73 2.97 1.84 11.31
CA THR A 73 3.02 2.21 12.74
C THR A 73 3.95 1.32 13.56
N ASN A 74 4.09 0.05 13.18
CA ASN A 74 4.84 -0.97 13.92
C ASN A 74 5.82 -1.75 13.01
N PRO A 75 6.74 -1.06 12.30
CA PRO A 75 7.63 -1.69 11.31
C PRO A 75 8.52 -2.79 11.90
N GLN A 76 8.79 -2.75 13.21
CA GLN A 76 9.56 -3.77 13.93
C GLN A 76 8.89 -5.17 13.93
N LEU A 77 7.59 -5.25 13.63
CA LEU A 77 6.87 -6.53 13.50
C LEU A 77 7.08 -7.20 12.12
N PHE A 78 7.77 -6.52 11.21
CA PHE A 78 7.96 -6.96 9.84
C PHE A 78 9.44 -7.17 9.53
N ASN A 79 9.72 -8.01 8.53
CA ASN A 79 11.08 -8.24 8.09
C ASN A 79 11.64 -7.05 7.28
N ASN A 80 12.97 -7.03 7.12
CA ASN A 80 13.66 -5.94 6.44
C ASN A 80 13.21 -5.74 4.97
N ILE A 81 12.78 -6.79 4.27
CA ILE A 81 12.34 -6.70 2.87
C ILE A 81 11.04 -5.89 2.78
N ILE A 82 10.09 -6.16 3.68
CA ILE A 82 8.84 -5.39 3.77
C ILE A 82 9.16 -3.93 4.13
N ASN A 83 9.98 -3.72 5.14
CA ASN A 83 10.34 -2.36 5.58
C ASN A 83 11.09 -1.56 4.51
N GLU A 84 11.98 -2.19 3.76
CA GLU A 84 12.64 -1.58 2.61
C GLU A 84 11.63 -1.18 1.54
N SER A 85 10.69 -2.07 1.20
CA SER A 85 9.68 -1.81 0.17
C SER A 85 8.72 -0.68 0.53
N LEU A 86 8.38 -0.49 1.81
CA LEU A 86 7.56 0.63 2.29
C LEU A 86 8.18 2.02 2.03
N SER A 87 9.48 2.08 1.79
CA SER A 87 10.17 3.33 1.44
C SER A 87 9.99 3.73 -0.02
N TYR A 88 9.47 2.83 -0.86
CA TYR A 88 9.29 3.01 -2.31
C TYR A 88 7.88 2.62 -2.72
N ILE A 89 6.94 3.56 -2.63
CA ILE A 89 5.54 3.33 -2.99
C ILE A 89 5.40 3.35 -4.51
N ILE A 90 5.31 2.20 -5.13
CA ILE A 90 5.13 2.04 -6.58
C ILE A 90 3.63 1.87 -6.86
N MET A 91 3.10 2.71 -7.74
CA MET A 91 1.70 2.69 -8.16
C MET A 91 1.51 1.86 -9.44
N TYR A 92 0.25 1.51 -9.76
CA TYR A 92 -0.12 0.74 -10.95
C TYR A 92 0.40 1.31 -12.27
N ASP A 93 0.53 2.63 -12.37
CA ASP A 93 1.01 3.31 -13.55
C ASP A 93 2.55 3.39 -13.61
N GLY A 94 3.26 2.77 -12.67
CA GLY A 94 4.72 2.84 -12.55
C GLY A 94 5.24 4.13 -11.90
N THR A 95 4.36 5.00 -11.41
CA THR A 95 4.80 6.12 -10.59
C THR A 95 5.30 5.60 -9.26
N CYS A 96 6.54 5.96 -8.88
CA CYS A 96 7.10 5.64 -7.58
C CYS A 96 7.25 6.91 -6.75
N TYR A 97 6.81 6.85 -5.49
CA TYR A 97 7.04 7.87 -4.49
C TYR A 97 8.03 7.36 -3.46
N LYS A 98 9.19 8.03 -3.35
CA LYS A 98 10.17 7.75 -2.31
C LYS A 98 10.16 8.85 -1.25
N LYS A 99 10.00 8.47 0.01
CA LYS A 99 10.13 9.39 1.14
C LYS A 99 11.61 9.54 1.51
N VAL A 100 12.10 10.79 1.56
CA VAL A 100 13.44 11.15 2.04
C VAL A 100 13.29 12.31 3.02
N GLY A 101 13.48 12.06 4.29
CA GLY A 101 13.11 13.00 5.35
C GLY A 101 11.59 13.27 5.30
N ASP A 102 11.22 14.55 5.26
CA ASP A 102 9.82 14.99 5.19
C ASP A 102 9.31 15.24 3.75
N LYS A 103 10.09 14.86 2.74
CA LYS A 103 9.77 15.09 1.32
C LYS A 103 9.53 13.79 0.59
N TYR A 104 8.59 13.84 -0.37
CA TYR A 104 8.37 12.76 -1.32
C TYR A 104 8.98 13.14 -2.68
N TYR A 105 9.76 12.21 -3.23
CA TYR A 105 10.32 12.29 -4.59
C TYR A 105 9.53 11.39 -5.50
N LYS A 106 9.13 11.94 -6.65
CA LYS A 106 8.40 11.22 -7.68
C LYS A 106 9.38 10.73 -8.75
N TYR A 107 9.32 9.44 -9.06
CA TYR A 107 10.05 8.81 -10.14
C TYR A 107 9.06 8.06 -11.04
N LYS A 108 9.35 7.94 -12.35
CA LYS A 108 8.52 7.19 -13.28
C LYS A 108 9.28 5.97 -13.76
N ILE A 109 8.75 4.79 -13.45
CA ILE A 109 9.23 3.51 -13.96
C ILE A 109 8.54 3.27 -15.31
N ASN A 110 9.31 2.89 -16.33
CA ASN A 110 8.79 2.57 -17.64
C ASN A 110 8.53 1.07 -17.76
N GLY A 111 7.47 0.70 -18.47
CA GLY A 111 7.08 -0.67 -18.72
C GLY A 111 5.70 -0.73 -19.36
N ASP A 112 5.32 -1.89 -19.87
CA ASP A 112 3.94 -2.11 -20.30
C ASP A 112 3.00 -2.29 -19.10
N GLU A 113 1.71 -2.26 -19.36
CA GLU A 113 0.67 -2.33 -18.32
C GLU A 113 0.78 -3.62 -17.48
N GLU A 114 1.07 -4.75 -18.11
CA GLU A 114 1.17 -6.04 -17.42
C GLU A 114 2.39 -6.08 -16.48
N PHE A 115 3.54 -5.60 -16.95
CA PHE A 115 4.74 -5.47 -16.13
C PHE A 115 4.49 -4.54 -14.94
N LEU A 116 3.95 -3.35 -15.18
CA LEU A 116 3.69 -2.37 -14.12
C LEU A 116 2.68 -2.88 -13.09
N LYS A 117 1.64 -3.60 -13.53
CA LYS A 117 0.69 -4.25 -12.64
C LYS A 117 1.36 -5.34 -11.78
N ASN A 118 2.15 -6.21 -12.40
CA ASN A 118 2.90 -7.24 -11.67
C ASN A 118 3.90 -6.61 -10.71
N LEU A 119 4.56 -5.52 -11.11
CA LEU A 119 5.47 -4.77 -10.27
C LEU A 119 4.76 -4.20 -9.03
N TYR A 120 3.57 -3.62 -9.19
CA TYR A 120 2.77 -3.15 -8.06
C TYR A 120 2.40 -4.29 -7.11
N ILE A 121 1.74 -5.35 -7.63
CA ILE A 121 1.20 -6.44 -6.80
C ILE A 121 2.30 -7.28 -6.15
N SER A 122 3.49 -7.38 -6.78
CA SER A 122 4.62 -8.18 -6.24
C SER A 122 5.43 -7.45 -5.16
N GLN A 123 5.13 -6.18 -4.86
CA GLN A 123 5.81 -5.49 -3.76
C GLN A 123 5.60 -6.27 -2.46
N SER A 124 6.69 -6.46 -1.70
CA SER A 124 6.65 -7.33 -0.51
C SER A 124 5.63 -6.87 0.54
N TYR A 125 5.44 -5.55 0.69
CA TYR A 125 4.43 -5.03 1.60
C TYR A 125 3.00 -5.27 1.07
N GLU A 126 2.73 -5.13 -0.23
CA GLU A 126 1.43 -5.43 -0.86
C GLU A 126 1.08 -6.92 -0.76
N MET A 127 2.04 -7.80 -1.08
CA MET A 127 1.84 -9.25 -0.95
C MET A 127 1.49 -9.64 0.49
N ASN A 128 2.17 -9.03 1.47
CA ASN A 128 1.90 -9.29 2.89
C ASN A 128 0.49 -8.85 3.30
N VAL A 129 0.01 -7.68 2.83
CA VAL A 129 -1.33 -7.22 3.20
C VAL A 129 -2.43 -8.03 2.53
N ASN A 130 -2.25 -8.42 1.26
CA ASN A 130 -3.22 -9.23 0.54
C ASN A 130 -3.37 -10.62 1.18
N GLU A 131 -2.25 -11.28 1.51
CA GLU A 131 -2.25 -12.57 2.21
C GLU A 131 -2.89 -12.46 3.60
N PHE A 132 -2.56 -11.41 4.34
CA PHE A 132 -3.14 -11.16 5.66
C PHE A 132 -4.65 -10.93 5.57
N ALA A 133 -5.11 -10.06 4.66
CA ALA A 133 -6.53 -9.76 4.49
C ALA A 133 -7.32 -11.04 4.15
N TYR A 134 -6.83 -11.87 3.23
CA TYR A 134 -7.44 -13.16 2.91
C TYR A 134 -7.56 -14.07 4.14
N LYS A 135 -6.47 -14.28 4.88
CA LYS A 135 -6.47 -15.12 6.07
C LYS A 135 -7.41 -14.58 7.15
N LYS A 136 -7.42 -13.26 7.35
CA LYS A 136 -8.28 -12.64 8.36
C LYS A 136 -9.75 -12.72 8.02
N VAL A 137 -10.13 -12.58 6.74
CA VAL A 137 -11.52 -12.81 6.32
C VAL A 137 -11.93 -14.27 6.49
N CYS A 138 -11.03 -15.23 6.14
CA CYS A 138 -11.31 -16.66 6.42
C CYS A 138 -11.52 -16.92 7.92
N GLU A 139 -10.76 -16.26 8.79
CA GLU A 139 -10.88 -16.40 10.25
C GLU A 139 -12.23 -15.89 10.76
N VAL A 140 -12.69 -14.72 10.28
CA VAL A 140 -13.88 -14.06 10.85
C VAL A 140 -15.19 -14.41 10.14
N MET A 141 -15.16 -14.84 8.89
CA MET A 141 -16.34 -15.14 8.08
C MET A 141 -16.39 -16.57 7.53
N GLY A 142 -15.30 -17.31 7.65
CA GLY A 142 -15.14 -18.61 7.02
C GLY A 142 -14.56 -18.54 5.62
N PHE A 143 -14.14 -19.69 5.11
CA PHE A 143 -13.66 -19.85 3.73
C PHE A 143 -14.83 -19.85 2.76
N SER A 144 -14.65 -19.19 1.61
CA SER A 144 -15.51 -19.37 0.43
C SER A 144 -14.68 -19.36 -0.86
N LYS A 145 -15.21 -19.96 -1.93
CA LYS A 145 -14.55 -19.95 -3.25
C LYS A 145 -14.51 -18.56 -3.85
N GLU A 146 -15.50 -17.74 -3.57
CA GLU A 146 -15.61 -16.36 -4.03
C GLU A 146 -14.52 -15.49 -3.38
N LEU A 147 -14.24 -15.71 -2.08
CA LEU A 147 -13.14 -15.06 -1.38
C LEU A 147 -11.78 -15.52 -1.92
N GLU A 148 -11.60 -16.81 -2.19
CA GLU A 148 -10.39 -17.34 -2.82
C GLU A 148 -10.18 -16.72 -4.22
N TYR A 149 -11.25 -16.62 -5.02
CA TYR A 149 -11.21 -15.96 -6.33
C TYR A 149 -10.85 -14.48 -6.21
N LEU A 150 -11.40 -13.76 -5.23
CA LEU A 150 -11.03 -12.38 -4.95
C LEU A 150 -9.54 -12.26 -4.64
N TYR A 151 -9.01 -13.12 -3.76
CA TYR A 151 -7.59 -13.12 -3.38
C TYR A 151 -6.68 -13.40 -4.58
N HIS A 152 -7.04 -14.35 -5.46
CA HIS A 152 -6.28 -14.65 -6.67
C HIS A 152 -6.14 -13.47 -7.64
N ARG A 153 -7.03 -12.49 -7.61
CA ARG A 153 -6.91 -11.25 -8.38
C ARG A 153 -5.77 -10.35 -7.90
N TRP A 154 -5.33 -10.54 -6.64
CA TRP A 154 -4.25 -9.81 -5.98
C TRP A 154 -2.94 -10.60 -5.89
N ILE A 155 -2.89 -11.77 -6.52
CA ILE A 155 -1.64 -12.53 -6.72
C ILE A 155 -1.04 -12.11 -8.06
N PRO A 156 0.26 -11.76 -8.14
CA PRO A 156 0.88 -11.42 -9.41
C PRO A 156 0.90 -12.62 -10.35
N LYS A 157 0.57 -12.42 -11.62
CA LYS A 157 0.67 -13.45 -12.66
C LYS A 157 2.13 -13.89 -12.89
N SER A 158 3.05 -12.91 -12.81
CA SER A 158 4.49 -13.11 -12.88
C SER A 158 5.12 -12.33 -11.73
N ARG A 159 5.57 -13.04 -10.71
CA ARG A 159 6.17 -12.43 -9.52
C ARG A 159 7.51 -11.77 -9.86
N ILE A 160 7.62 -10.50 -9.54
CA ILE A 160 8.90 -9.78 -9.64
C ILE A 160 9.76 -10.14 -8.42
N LEU A 161 11.02 -10.49 -8.68
CA LEU A 161 11.97 -10.90 -7.64
C LEU A 161 12.49 -9.69 -6.85
N ASN A 162 12.88 -9.91 -5.59
CA ASN A 162 13.44 -8.86 -4.74
C ASN A 162 14.71 -8.22 -5.31
N GLU A 163 15.52 -8.98 -6.05
CA GLU A 163 16.70 -8.47 -6.74
C GLU A 163 16.35 -7.42 -7.78
N THR A 164 15.25 -7.61 -8.52
CA THR A 164 14.74 -6.63 -9.49
C THR A 164 14.31 -5.34 -8.77
N TYR A 165 13.61 -5.44 -7.63
CA TYR A 165 13.27 -4.26 -6.84
C TYR A 165 14.50 -3.50 -6.35
N ARG A 166 15.54 -4.20 -5.88
CA ARG A 166 16.79 -3.56 -5.48
C ARG A 166 17.49 -2.80 -6.61
N LEU A 167 17.40 -3.30 -7.85
CA LEU A 167 17.91 -2.57 -9.02
C LEU A 167 17.07 -1.31 -9.27
N ILE A 168 15.75 -1.43 -9.25
CA ILE A 168 14.83 -0.29 -9.41
C ILE A 168 15.08 0.76 -8.31
N TYR A 169 15.21 0.35 -7.05
CA TYR A 169 15.46 1.26 -5.93
C TYR A 169 16.80 2.00 -6.08
N LYS A 170 17.85 1.32 -6.56
CA LYS A 170 19.15 1.96 -6.85
C LYS A 170 19.03 3.03 -7.93
N GLU A 171 18.28 2.78 -9.00
CA GLU A 171 18.05 3.77 -10.06
C GLU A 171 17.25 4.98 -9.54
N ILE A 172 16.22 4.75 -8.72
CA ILE A 172 15.46 5.82 -8.08
C ILE A 172 16.38 6.67 -7.18
N ASP A 173 17.22 6.03 -6.37
CA ASP A 173 18.14 6.71 -5.46
C ASP A 173 19.19 7.52 -6.20
N LYS A 174 19.69 7.00 -7.33
CA LYS A 174 20.61 7.71 -8.21
C LYS A 174 19.97 8.96 -8.79
N SER A 175 18.76 8.85 -9.34
CA SER A 175 18.00 10.00 -9.87
C SER A 175 17.77 11.08 -8.84
N ILE A 176 17.45 10.71 -7.58
CA ILE A 176 17.23 11.67 -6.50
C ILE A 176 18.55 12.39 -6.16
N LYS A 177 19.68 11.69 -6.10
CA LYS A 177 20.99 12.30 -5.84
C LYS A 177 21.37 13.27 -6.96
N GLU A 178 21.20 12.91 -8.23
CA GLU A 178 21.47 13.75 -9.37
C GLU A 178 20.64 15.04 -9.33
N TYR A 179 19.35 14.94 -8.96
CA TYR A 179 18.49 16.10 -8.77
C TYR A 179 19.03 17.04 -7.67
N TYR A 180 19.48 16.51 -6.54
CA TYR A 180 20.08 17.32 -5.47
C TYR A 180 21.37 18.02 -5.89
N TYR A 181 22.24 17.36 -6.68
CA TYR A 181 23.43 17.97 -7.20
C TYR A 181 23.10 19.12 -8.16
N GLN A 182 22.17 18.92 -9.09
CA GLN A 182 21.76 19.96 -10.04
C GLN A 182 21.18 21.19 -9.33
N VAL A 183 20.30 21.01 -8.36
CA VAL A 183 19.70 22.12 -7.61
C VAL A 183 20.76 22.90 -6.79
N ARG A 184 21.76 22.24 -6.21
CA ARG A 184 22.86 22.91 -5.50
C ARG A 184 23.73 23.76 -6.43
N TRP A 185 23.98 23.35 -7.66
CA TRP A 185 24.72 24.14 -8.62
C TRP A 185 23.97 25.41 -9.04
N TRP A 186 22.65 25.35 -9.18
CA TRP A 186 21.84 26.52 -9.53
C TRP A 186 21.73 27.54 -8.39
N VAL A 187 21.71 27.13 -7.16
CA VAL A 187 21.64 28.02 -5.97
C VAL A 187 23.02 28.59 -5.60
N GLY A 188 24.12 27.96 -6.02
CA GLY A 188 25.49 28.42 -5.77
C GLY A 188 26.00 29.51 -6.71
N PHE A 189 25.25 29.88 -7.75
CA PHE A 189 25.61 30.95 -8.71
C PHE A 189 24.79 32.25 -8.55
N SER A 190 24.03 32.37 -7.45
CA SER A 190 23.27 33.60 -7.11
C SER A 190 23.83 34.18 -5.82
N LEU A 191 25.09 34.63 -5.84
CA LEU A 191 25.72 35.56 -4.88
C LEU A 191 26.62 36.50 -5.65
#